data_52f24874104f38acf2ea19c8ffee71eb
#
_entry.id   52f24874104f38acf2ea19c8ffee71eb
#
_cell.length_a   1.000
_cell.length_b   1.000
_cell.length_c   1.000
_cell.angle_alpha   90.00
_cell.angle_beta   90.00
_cell.angle_gamma   90.00
#
_symmetry.space_group_name_H-M   'P 1'
#
loop_
_entity.id
_entity.type
_entity.pdbx_description
1 polymer ?
#
loop_
_entity_poly.entity_id
_entity_poly.type
_entity_poly.pdbx_seq_one_letter_code
_entity_poly.pdbx_strand_id
1 'polypeptide(L)' 'MEDRAVFDRINQLAGEEHEIWNKESRREATDADRERLRRIEVTLDQCWDLLHQRQARRAAGLNPNDAKVRDEKTVEGYIG' A
#
# COMPACT_ATOMS: atom_id res chain seq x y z
N MET A 1 2.95 -14.64 -1.65
CA MET A 1 3.69 -13.66 -0.83
C MET A 1 3.29 -13.83 0.63
N GLU A 2 4.25 -13.88 1.53
CA GLU A 2 4.00 -14.02 2.96
C GLU A 2 3.59 -12.68 3.57
N ASP A 3 2.82 -12.72 4.67
CA ASP A 3 2.38 -11.52 5.37
C ASP A 3 3.54 -10.63 5.77
N ARG A 4 4.65 -11.22 6.25
CA ARG A 4 5.83 -10.47 6.63
C ARG A 4 6.39 -9.65 5.48
N ALA A 5 6.45 -10.22 4.28
CA ALA A 5 6.93 -9.51 3.10
C ALA A 5 6.01 -8.33 2.75
N VAL A 6 4.70 -8.50 2.92
CA VAL A 6 3.74 -7.41 2.72
C VAL A 6 3.93 -6.31 3.76
N PHE A 7 4.10 -6.66 5.02
CA PHE A 7 4.36 -5.68 6.09
C PHE A 7 5.68 -4.94 5.89
N ASP A 8 6.73 -5.64 5.45
CA ASP A 8 8.02 -5.01 5.16
C ASP A 8 7.87 -3.97 4.04
N ARG A 9 7.09 -4.30 3.02
CA ARG A 9 6.81 -3.37 1.92
C ARG A 9 6.02 -2.15 2.41
N ILE A 10 5.01 -2.37 3.24
CA ILE A 10 4.22 -1.29 3.84
C ILE A 10 5.13 -0.35 4.65
N ASN A 11 6.00 -0.91 5.49
CA ASN A 11 6.91 -0.11 6.31
C ASN A 11 7.89 0.71 5.46
N GLN A 12 8.41 0.12 4.40
CA GLN A 12 9.30 0.83 3.46
C GLN A 12 8.58 2.01 2.81
N LEU A 13 7.37 1.76 2.30
CA LEU A 13 6.59 2.79 1.62
C LEU A 13 6.12 3.88 2.59
N ALA A 14 5.75 3.52 3.81
CA ALA A 14 5.38 4.48 4.83
C ALA A 14 6.54 5.40 5.20
N GLY A 15 7.76 4.87 5.22
CA GLY A 15 8.97 5.68 5.43
C GLY A 15 9.20 6.69 4.32
N GLU A 16 9.04 6.28 3.06
CA GLU A 16 9.15 7.17 1.91
C GLU A 16 8.05 8.24 1.91
N GLU A 17 6.83 7.85 2.26
CA GLU A 17 5.70 8.78 2.40
C GLU A 17 6.02 9.86 3.44
N HIS A 18 6.53 9.44 4.58
CA HIS A 18 6.90 10.35 5.66
C HIS A 18 7.98 11.36 5.24
N GLU A 19 8.97 10.92 4.48
CA GLU A 19 10.02 11.81 3.95
C GLU A 19 9.43 12.89 3.03
N ILE A 20 8.49 12.51 2.18
CA ILE A 20 7.84 13.46 1.28
C ILE A 20 6.98 14.45 2.07
N TRP A 21 6.26 14.00 3.08
CA TRP A 21 5.49 14.88 3.96
C TRP A 21 6.39 15.88 4.68
N ASN A 22 7.58 15.46 5.10
CA ASN A 22 8.56 16.38 5.70
C ASN A 22 9.02 17.44 4.71
N LYS A 23 9.23 17.06 3.45
CA LYS A 23 9.56 18.02 2.39
C LYS A 23 8.41 19.00 2.17
N GLU A 24 7.17 18.53 2.14
CA GLU A 24 5.99 19.36 2.00
C GLU A 24 5.90 20.40 3.13
N SER A 25 6.16 19.97 4.37
CA SER A 25 6.10 20.86 5.52
C SER A 25 7.16 21.96 5.47
N ARG A 26 8.29 21.71 4.81
CA ARG A 26 9.37 22.69 4.59
C ARG A 26 9.25 23.44 3.27
N ARG A 27 8.18 23.17 2.50
CA ARG A 27 7.95 23.73 1.17
C ARG A 27 9.08 23.39 0.18
N GLU A 28 9.68 22.22 0.34
CA GLU A 28 10.75 21.71 -0.50
C GLU A 28 10.28 20.61 -1.47
N ALA A 29 9.04 20.15 -1.37
CA ALA A 29 8.53 19.08 -2.23
C ALA A 29 8.34 19.60 -3.66
N THR A 30 8.77 18.78 -4.61
CA THR A 30 8.61 19.05 -6.04
C THR A 30 7.34 18.39 -6.57
N ASP A 31 6.97 18.70 -7.81
CA ASP A 31 5.86 18.01 -8.48
C ASP A 31 6.16 16.52 -8.64
N ALA A 32 7.42 16.16 -8.87
CA ALA A 32 7.84 14.75 -8.91
C ALA A 32 7.63 14.05 -7.56
N ASP A 33 7.92 14.75 -6.45
CA ASP A 33 7.68 14.22 -5.10
C ASP A 33 6.18 13.96 -4.85
N ARG A 34 5.33 14.90 -5.28
CA ARG A 34 3.87 14.76 -5.13
C ARG A 34 3.31 13.61 -5.95
N GLU A 35 3.79 13.43 -7.17
CA GLU A 35 3.40 12.29 -8.00
C GLU A 35 3.86 10.98 -7.39
N ARG A 36 5.08 10.94 -6.84
CA ARG A 36 5.58 9.77 -6.13
C ARG A 36 4.73 9.45 -4.91
N LEU A 37 4.33 10.48 -4.14
CA LEU A 37 3.46 10.31 -2.98
C LEU A 37 2.13 9.65 -3.38
N ARG A 38 1.53 10.12 -4.46
CA ARG A 38 0.29 9.53 -4.97
C ARG A 38 0.45 8.05 -5.29
N ARG A 39 1.56 7.67 -5.94
CA ARG A 39 1.85 6.27 -6.27
C ARG A 39 2.10 5.43 -5.03
N ILE A 40 2.78 5.99 -4.05
CA ILE A 40 3.01 5.32 -2.77
C ILE A 40 1.68 5.02 -2.08
N GLU A 41 0.77 5.98 -2.04
CA GLU A 41 -0.54 5.82 -1.41
C GLU A 41 -1.35 4.72 -2.10
N VAL A 42 -1.36 4.67 -3.43
CA VAL A 42 -2.01 3.61 -4.19
C VAL A 42 -1.40 2.24 -3.85
N THR A 43 -0.08 2.15 -3.84
CA THR A 43 0.61 0.89 -3.53
C THR A 43 0.34 0.44 -2.10
N LEU A 44 0.29 1.37 -1.15
CA LEU A 44 -0.08 1.06 0.23
C LEU A 44 -1.49 0.49 0.32
N ASP A 45 -2.45 1.08 -0.39
CA ASP A 45 -3.82 0.58 -0.42
C ASP A 45 -3.87 -0.84 -1.00
N GLN A 46 -3.09 -1.10 -2.05
CA GLN A 46 -2.98 -2.44 -2.63
C GLN A 46 -2.36 -3.44 -1.64
N CYS A 47 -1.36 -3.03 -0.86
CA CYS A 47 -0.75 -3.89 0.16
C CYS A 47 -1.73 -4.23 1.27
N TRP A 48 -2.49 -3.25 1.77
CA TRP A 48 -3.49 -3.48 2.80
C TRP A 48 -4.62 -4.37 2.29
N ASP A 49 -5.08 -4.16 1.06
CA ASP A 49 -6.08 -5.03 0.44
C ASP A 49 -5.59 -6.47 0.37
N LEU A 50 -4.32 -6.67 -0.03
CA LEU A 50 -3.74 -8.00 -0.10
C LEU A 50 -3.70 -8.68 1.27
N LEU A 51 -3.32 -7.95 2.33
CA LEU A 51 -3.34 -8.48 3.69
C LEU A 51 -4.73 -8.90 4.13
N HIS A 52 -5.75 -8.07 3.84
CA HIS A 52 -7.13 -8.38 4.18
C HIS A 52 -7.60 -9.64 3.45
N GLN A 53 -7.26 -9.79 2.17
CA GLN A 53 -7.56 -11.00 1.40
C GLN A 53 -6.92 -12.23 2.04
N ARG A 54 -5.65 -12.13 2.43
CA ARG A 54 -4.93 -13.25 3.05
C ARG A 54 -5.56 -13.66 4.38
N GLN A 55 -5.93 -12.68 5.19
CA GLN A 55 -6.60 -12.93 6.46
C GLN A 55 -7.96 -13.59 6.26
N ALA A 56 -8.74 -13.10 5.30
CA ALA A 56 -10.05 -13.67 4.98
C ALA A 56 -9.93 -15.12 4.51
N ARG A 57 -8.93 -15.41 3.68
CA ARG A 57 -8.70 -16.78 3.21
C ARG A 57 -8.32 -17.72 4.36
N ARG A 58 -7.44 -17.30 5.26
CA ARG A 58 -7.09 -18.10 6.43
C ARG A 58 -8.31 -18.38 7.30
N ALA A 59 -9.14 -17.37 7.52
CA ALA A 59 -10.35 -17.53 8.33
C ALA A 59 -11.34 -18.49 7.68
N ALA A 60 -11.37 -18.59 6.36
CA ALA A 60 -12.23 -19.52 5.62
C ALA A 60 -11.60 -20.89 5.39
N GLY A 61 -10.40 -21.14 5.92
CA GLY A 61 -9.69 -22.40 5.71
C GLY A 61 -9.07 -22.53 4.32
N LEU A 62 -8.95 -21.44 3.59
CA LEU A 62 -8.36 -21.40 2.24
C LEU A 62 -6.89 -21.02 2.29
N ASN A 63 -6.16 -21.30 1.20
CA ASN A 63 -4.75 -20.94 1.11
C ASN A 63 -4.56 -19.44 0.95
N PRO A 64 -3.92 -18.74 1.91
CA PRO A 64 -3.68 -17.30 1.79
C PRO A 64 -2.78 -16.93 0.60
N ASN A 65 -1.96 -17.86 0.12
CA ASN A 65 -1.07 -17.62 -1.02
C ASN A 65 -1.81 -17.50 -2.35
N ASP A 66 -3.09 -17.85 -2.40
CA ASP A 66 -3.93 -17.63 -3.58
C ASP A 66 -4.48 -16.20 -3.66
N ALA A 67 -4.33 -15.41 -2.60
CA ALA A 67 -4.67 -13.99 -2.64
C ALA A 67 -3.72 -13.26 -3.59
N LYS A 68 -4.27 -12.31 -4.36
CA LYS A 68 -3.50 -11.58 -5.37
C LYS A 68 -3.68 -10.07 -5.20
N VAL A 69 -2.64 -9.32 -5.57
CA VAL A 69 -2.72 -7.87 -5.62
C VAL A 69 -3.82 -7.47 -6.61
N ARG A 70 -4.75 -6.65 -6.16
CA ARG A 70 -5.80 -6.09 -7.02
C ARG A 70 -5.29 -4.81 -7.65
N ASP A 71 -5.88 -4.43 -8.78
CA ASP A 71 -5.44 -3.24 -9.48
C ASP A 71 -5.84 -1.96 -8.73
N GLU A 72 -5.22 -0.85 -9.13
CA GLU A 72 -5.44 0.47 -8.56
C GLU A 72 -6.93 0.84 -8.58
N LYS A 73 -7.58 0.63 -9.71
CA LYS A 73 -8.98 1.01 -9.88
C LYS A 73 -9.89 0.29 -8.91
N THR A 74 -9.62 -1.00 -8.65
CA THR A 74 -10.39 -1.81 -7.72
C THR A 74 -10.22 -1.32 -6.28
N VAL A 75 -8.97 -1.13 -5.83
CA VAL A 75 -8.70 -0.73 -4.44
C VAL A 75 -9.13 0.72 -4.17
N GLU A 76 -8.96 1.62 -5.12
CA GLU A 76 -9.40 3.01 -4.97
C GLU A 76 -10.93 3.11 -4.91
N GLY A 77 -11.63 2.18 -5.53
CA GLY A 77 -13.09 2.11 -5.48
C GLY A 77 -13.64 1.85 -4.08
N TYR A 78 -12.85 1.28 -3.17
CA TYR A 78 -13.29 1.05 -1.78
C TYR A 78 -13.29 2.32 -0.93
N ILE A 79 -12.55 3.31 -1.34
CA ILE A 79 -12.32 4.54 -0.58
C ILE A 79 -13.21 5.67 -1.10
N GLY A 80 -13.60 5.58 -2.35
CA GLY A 80 -14.36 6.61 -3.05
C GLY A 80 -15.82 6.71 -2.70
#